data_f0bbfc167c274aaa9f11e29c0057609b
#
_entry.id   f0bbfc167c274aaa9f11e29c0057609b
#
_cell.length_a   1.000
_cell.length_b   1.000
_cell.length_c   1.000
_cell.angle_alpha   90.00
_cell.angle_beta   90.00
_cell.angle_gamma   90.00
#
_symmetry.space_group_name_H-M   'P 1'
#
loop_
_entity.id
_entity.type
_entity.pdbx_description
1 polymer ?
#
loop_
_entity_poly.entity_id
_entity_poly.type
_entity_poly.pdbx_seq_one_letter_code
_entity_poly.pdbx_strand_id
1 'polypeptide(L)'
;RQKMMVYAQILDAIVQEKKNMMAGQMSLFDFVSEEEKTAYEIHMPDVEEYPKEAKLAFEKEVLGVYLSGHPLQEYEDKWRKSISATTLDFQPDEETGRAKVHDGTREIVGGMITAKTIKHTKTNQMMAFLSLEDLVGTVEVIVFPRDYEKNREYLEIDKKIFVKGRVSEEEERPSKLICETI
;
A
#
# COMPACT_ATOMS: atom_id res chain seq x y z
N ARG A 1 16.35 7.35 -7.63
CA ARG A 1 16.88 6.34 -8.57
C ARG A 1 18.34 6.63 -8.93
N GLN A 2 18.67 7.84 -9.38
CA GLN A 2 20.07 8.22 -9.74
C GLN A 2 21.06 7.89 -8.63
N LYS A 3 20.80 8.32 -7.38
CA LYS A 3 21.66 8.02 -6.22
C LYS A 3 21.77 6.52 -5.93
N MET A 4 20.71 5.75 -6.15
CA MET A 4 20.73 4.30 -5.94
C MET A 4 21.62 3.57 -6.94
N MET A 5 21.72 4.06 -8.17
CA MET A 5 22.59 3.43 -9.19
C MET A 5 24.08 3.58 -8.90
N VAL A 6 24.47 4.66 -8.21
CA VAL A 6 25.87 4.94 -7.85
C VAL A 6 26.16 4.65 -6.35
N TYR A 7 25.19 4.08 -5.64
CA TYR A 7 25.27 3.84 -4.20
C TYR A 7 26.52 3.03 -3.79
N ALA A 8 26.83 1.95 -4.49
CA ALA A 8 28.00 1.13 -4.21
C ALA A 8 29.31 1.93 -4.37
N GLN A 9 29.41 2.73 -5.43
CA GLN A 9 30.56 3.59 -5.68
C GLN A 9 30.75 4.64 -4.58
N ILE A 10 29.63 5.23 -4.11
CA ILE A 10 29.65 6.20 -3.00
C ILE A 10 30.12 5.53 -1.72
N LEU A 11 29.62 4.34 -1.41
CA LEU A 11 30.05 3.60 -0.21
C LEU A 11 31.54 3.25 -0.26
N ASP A 12 32.02 2.73 -1.38
CA ASP A 12 33.42 2.38 -1.55
C ASP A 12 34.32 3.60 -1.39
N ALA A 13 33.95 4.74 -1.96
CA ALA A 13 34.68 5.99 -1.80
C ALA A 13 34.75 6.44 -0.33
N ILE A 14 33.62 6.41 0.40
CA ILE A 14 33.57 6.77 1.82
C ILE A 14 34.43 5.82 2.69
N VAL A 15 34.32 4.52 2.42
CA VAL A 15 35.12 3.51 3.16
C VAL A 15 36.61 3.71 2.94
N GLN A 16 37.00 3.99 1.69
CA GLN A 16 38.43 4.24 1.37
C GLN A 16 38.93 5.51 2.01
N GLU A 17 38.17 6.60 1.98
CA GLU A 17 38.50 7.85 2.63
C GLU A 17 38.68 7.67 4.15
N LYS A 18 37.75 6.95 4.79
CA LYS A 18 37.82 6.65 6.22
C LYS A 18 39.07 5.82 6.59
N LYS A 19 39.44 4.84 5.75
CA LYS A 19 40.65 4.06 5.94
C LYS A 19 41.94 4.95 5.87
N ASN A 20 41.98 5.86 4.89
CA ASN A 20 43.07 6.78 4.71
C ASN A 20 43.22 7.72 5.91
N MET A 21 42.13 8.27 6.41
CA MET A 21 42.11 9.11 7.61
C MET A 21 42.60 8.34 8.86
N MET A 22 42.15 7.10 9.05
CA MET A 22 42.58 6.27 10.20
C MET A 22 44.06 5.86 10.12
N ALA A 23 44.64 5.75 8.92
CA ALA A 23 46.04 5.45 8.71
C ALA A 23 46.96 6.68 8.89
N GLY A 24 46.43 7.84 9.27
CA GLY A 24 47.18 9.09 9.41
C GLY A 24 47.74 9.65 8.10
N GLN A 25 47.28 9.13 6.96
CA GLN A 25 47.57 9.69 5.65
C GLN A 25 46.66 10.90 5.40
N MET A 26 47.27 12.04 5.10
CA MET A 26 46.54 13.21 4.63
C MET A 26 45.81 12.83 3.35
N SER A 27 44.56 13.32 3.23
CA SER A 27 43.77 13.05 2.01
C SER A 27 44.53 13.53 0.78
N LEU A 28 44.55 12.72 -0.26
CA LEU A 28 45.10 13.11 -1.54
C LEU A 28 44.46 14.40 -2.07
N PHE A 29 43.17 14.63 -1.69
CA PHE A 29 42.39 15.80 -2.02
C PHE A 29 42.88 17.13 -1.42
N ASP A 30 43.71 17.08 -0.36
CA ASP A 30 44.27 18.29 0.24
C ASP A 30 45.40 18.91 -0.63
N PHE A 31 45.93 18.15 -1.58
CA PHE A 31 47.02 18.55 -2.45
C PHE A 31 46.67 18.63 -3.95
N VAL A 32 45.45 18.29 -4.30
CA VAL A 32 45.00 18.20 -5.68
C VAL A 32 44.29 19.49 -6.11
N SER A 33 44.59 19.97 -7.32
CA SER A 33 43.92 21.14 -7.90
C SER A 33 42.41 20.93 -8.07
N GLU A 34 41.63 22.02 -8.12
CA GLU A 34 40.19 21.94 -8.33
C GLU A 34 39.80 21.19 -9.63
N GLU A 35 40.64 21.25 -10.65
CA GLU A 35 40.45 20.54 -11.92
C GLU A 35 40.63 19.02 -11.78
N GLU A 36 41.49 18.58 -10.90
CA GLU A 36 41.68 17.15 -10.61
C GLU A 36 40.64 16.60 -9.63
N LYS A 37 40.07 17.43 -8.75
CA LYS A 37 38.94 17.05 -7.88
C LYS A 37 37.70 16.65 -8.71
N THR A 38 37.43 17.34 -9.81
CA THR A 38 36.29 17.02 -10.69
C THR A 38 36.42 15.65 -11.37
N ALA A 39 37.65 15.14 -11.55
CA ALA A 39 37.88 13.81 -12.13
C ALA A 39 37.46 12.65 -11.18
N TYR A 40 37.34 12.94 -9.87
CA TYR A 40 36.91 11.96 -8.86
C TYR A 40 35.45 12.14 -8.45
N GLU A 41 34.73 13.12 -9.05
CA GLU A 41 33.30 13.27 -8.80
C GLU A 41 32.51 12.08 -9.36
N ILE A 42 31.69 11.49 -8.48
CA ILE A 42 30.77 10.43 -8.89
C ILE A 42 29.67 11.04 -9.75
N HIS A 43 29.75 10.82 -11.05
CA HIS A 43 28.74 11.29 -11.98
C HIS A 43 27.44 10.54 -11.79
N MET A 44 26.38 11.27 -11.46
CA MET A 44 25.05 10.67 -11.39
C MET A 44 24.52 10.41 -12.79
N PRO A 45 24.10 9.17 -13.08
CA PRO A 45 23.53 8.84 -14.39
C PRO A 45 22.22 9.62 -14.60
N ASP A 46 22.00 10.09 -15.81
CA ASP A 46 20.74 10.70 -16.20
C ASP A 46 19.71 9.61 -16.47
N VAL A 47 18.97 9.24 -15.42
CA VAL A 47 17.91 8.23 -15.47
C VAL A 47 16.62 8.80 -14.90
N GLU A 48 15.54 8.54 -15.61
CA GLU A 48 14.20 8.92 -15.17
C GLU A 48 13.83 8.23 -13.84
N GLU A 49 12.98 8.88 -13.06
CA GLU A 49 12.46 8.32 -11.83
C GLU A 49 11.51 7.14 -12.12
N TYR A 50 11.30 6.28 -11.13
CA TYR A 50 10.34 5.20 -11.27
C TYR A 50 8.93 5.73 -11.50
N PRO A 51 8.12 5.05 -12.34
CA PRO A 51 6.69 5.32 -12.40
C PRO A 51 6.06 5.30 -11.00
N LYS A 52 5.04 6.13 -10.78
CA LYS A 52 4.40 6.26 -9.46
C LYS A 52 3.94 4.93 -8.87
N GLU A 53 3.36 4.06 -9.70
CA GLU A 53 2.91 2.72 -9.26
C GLU A 53 4.07 1.85 -8.77
N ALA A 54 5.20 1.84 -9.49
CA ALA A 54 6.38 1.08 -9.08
C ALA A 54 6.96 1.63 -7.77
N LYS A 55 6.98 2.96 -7.62
CA LYS A 55 7.44 3.60 -6.38
C LYS A 55 6.57 3.23 -5.19
N LEU A 56 5.26 3.28 -5.34
CA LEU A 56 4.30 2.87 -4.30
C LEU A 56 4.44 1.37 -3.96
N ALA A 57 4.67 0.51 -4.97
CA ALA A 57 4.92 -0.90 -4.74
C ALA A 57 6.18 -1.14 -3.90
N PHE A 58 7.29 -0.45 -4.21
CA PHE A 58 8.53 -0.52 -3.43
C PHE A 58 8.36 0.03 -2.00
N GLU A 59 7.63 1.13 -1.84
CA GLU A 59 7.33 1.67 -0.50
C GLU A 59 6.57 0.64 0.34
N LYS A 60 5.54 0.01 -0.23
CA LYS A 60 4.75 -1.04 0.45
C LYS A 60 5.60 -2.26 0.79
N GLU A 61 6.44 -2.71 -0.14
CA GLU A 61 7.33 -3.88 0.07
C GLU A 61 8.35 -3.64 1.18
N VAL A 62 9.00 -2.47 1.20
CA VAL A 62 10.11 -2.18 2.12
C VAL A 62 9.63 -1.64 3.46
N LEU A 63 8.62 -0.78 3.45
CA LEU A 63 8.15 -0.03 4.64
C LEU A 63 6.83 -0.58 5.21
N GLY A 64 6.10 -1.37 4.43
CA GLY A 64 4.77 -1.83 4.78
C GLY A 64 3.67 -0.77 4.64
N VAL A 65 4.02 0.47 4.29
CA VAL A 65 3.10 1.61 4.15
C VAL A 65 3.41 2.40 2.89
N TYR A 66 2.44 3.18 2.42
CA TYR A 66 2.61 4.13 1.32
C TYR A 66 2.99 5.50 1.87
N LEU A 67 4.07 6.11 1.38
CA LEU A 67 4.54 7.44 1.76
C LEU A 67 4.26 8.49 0.68
N SER A 68 4.43 8.14 -0.59
CA SER A 68 4.31 9.07 -1.72
C SER A 68 2.89 9.28 -2.21
N GLY A 69 1.90 8.64 -1.59
CA GLY A 69 0.48 8.71 -1.94
C GLY A 69 -0.18 7.34 -1.82
N HIS A 70 -1.47 7.27 -2.16
CA HIS A 70 -2.23 6.02 -2.12
C HIS A 70 -2.53 5.53 -3.55
N PRO A 71 -2.52 4.20 -3.85
CA PRO A 71 -2.82 3.66 -5.17
C PRO A 71 -4.20 4.03 -5.73
N LEU A 72 -5.16 4.33 -4.84
CA LEU A 72 -6.51 4.77 -5.22
C LEU A 72 -6.63 6.28 -5.49
N GLN A 73 -5.61 7.07 -5.20
CA GLN A 73 -5.66 8.54 -5.29
C GLN A 73 -5.98 9.03 -6.71
N GLU A 74 -5.49 8.34 -7.73
CA GLU A 74 -5.77 8.67 -9.13
C GLU A 74 -7.23 8.42 -9.54
N TYR A 75 -7.92 7.59 -8.76
CA TYR A 75 -9.31 7.21 -8.99
C TYR A 75 -10.28 7.90 -8.01
N GLU A 76 -9.82 8.85 -7.19
CA GLU A 76 -10.59 9.44 -6.09
C GLU A 76 -11.93 10.02 -6.53
N ASP A 77 -11.97 10.78 -7.63
CA ASP A 77 -13.21 11.38 -8.14
C ASP A 77 -14.23 10.32 -8.56
N LYS A 78 -13.77 9.26 -9.22
CA LYS A 78 -14.63 8.15 -9.65
C LYS A 78 -15.08 7.33 -8.43
N TRP A 79 -14.16 7.08 -7.52
CA TRP A 79 -14.41 6.36 -6.29
C TRP A 79 -15.48 7.07 -5.45
N ARG A 80 -15.32 8.37 -5.16
CA ARG A 80 -16.28 9.16 -4.38
C ARG A 80 -17.69 9.18 -4.98
N LYS A 81 -17.80 9.17 -6.31
CA LYS A 81 -19.11 9.15 -7.01
C LYS A 81 -19.79 7.79 -7.03
N SER A 82 -19.05 6.72 -6.80
CA SER A 82 -19.51 5.34 -6.94
C SER A 82 -19.81 4.65 -5.62
N ILE A 83 -19.34 5.19 -4.50
CA ILE A 83 -19.58 4.62 -3.17
C ILE A 83 -20.78 5.27 -2.49
N SER A 84 -21.39 4.54 -1.56
CA SER A 84 -22.41 5.07 -0.64
C SER A 84 -21.87 5.23 0.78
N ALA A 85 -20.81 4.47 1.14
CA ALA A 85 -20.12 4.54 2.42
C ALA A 85 -18.61 4.36 2.23
N THR A 86 -17.83 5.00 3.09
CA THR A 86 -16.38 4.80 3.21
C THR A 86 -16.08 3.68 4.20
N THR A 87 -14.86 3.14 4.18
CA THR A 87 -14.46 2.13 5.18
C THR A 87 -14.47 2.66 6.60
N LEU A 88 -14.26 3.97 6.79
CA LEU A 88 -14.32 4.62 8.10
C LEU A 88 -15.73 4.59 8.70
N ASP A 89 -16.77 4.62 7.87
CA ASP A 89 -18.16 4.60 8.34
C ASP A 89 -18.55 3.25 8.98
N PHE A 90 -17.73 2.21 8.78
CA PHE A 90 -17.86 0.88 9.41
C PHE A 90 -17.15 0.79 10.77
N GLN A 91 -16.33 1.77 11.12
CA GLN A 91 -15.64 1.81 12.41
C GLN A 91 -16.56 2.41 13.48
N PRO A 92 -16.50 1.89 14.71
CA PRO A 92 -17.21 2.51 15.81
C PRO A 92 -16.65 3.90 16.09
N ASP A 93 -17.52 4.87 16.20
CA ASP A 93 -17.19 6.23 16.62
C ASP A 93 -16.73 6.24 18.07
N GLU A 94 -15.71 7.02 18.42
CA GLU A 94 -15.10 7.05 19.76
C GLU A 94 -16.06 7.55 20.86
N GLU A 95 -17.03 8.40 20.53
CA GLU A 95 -17.97 8.98 21.50
C GLU A 95 -19.20 8.09 21.68
N THR A 96 -19.72 7.54 20.59
CA THR A 96 -20.98 6.77 20.59
C THR A 96 -20.79 5.26 20.66
N GLY A 97 -19.57 4.77 20.34
CA GLY A 97 -19.26 3.35 20.22
C GLY A 97 -19.98 2.64 19.07
N ARG A 98 -20.62 3.39 18.16
CA ARG A 98 -21.40 2.83 17.04
C ARG A 98 -20.84 3.27 15.70
N ALA A 99 -20.94 2.38 14.73
CA ALA A 99 -20.64 2.71 13.35
C ALA A 99 -21.71 3.65 12.76
N LYS A 100 -21.37 4.43 11.74
CA LYS A 100 -22.35 5.27 11.02
C LYS A 100 -23.26 4.44 10.13
N VAL A 101 -22.77 3.31 9.61
CA VAL A 101 -23.58 2.34 8.88
C VAL A 101 -24.39 1.49 9.85
N HIS A 102 -25.59 1.09 9.44
CA HIS A 102 -26.50 0.33 10.32
C HIS A 102 -26.63 -1.12 9.85
N ASP A 103 -26.84 -2.02 10.81
CA ASP A 103 -27.04 -3.44 10.53
C ASP A 103 -28.14 -3.66 9.48
N GLY A 104 -27.90 -4.55 8.53
CA GLY A 104 -28.80 -4.90 7.46
C GLY A 104 -28.93 -3.89 6.31
N THR A 105 -28.36 -2.68 6.42
CA THR A 105 -28.36 -1.72 5.30
C THR A 105 -27.46 -2.21 4.16
N ARG A 106 -27.75 -1.75 2.94
CA ARG A 106 -26.96 -2.06 1.76
C ARG A 106 -26.10 -0.89 1.39
N GLU A 107 -24.78 -1.14 1.38
CA GLU A 107 -23.78 -0.14 1.07
C GLU A 107 -22.91 -0.57 -0.12
N ILE A 108 -22.34 0.43 -0.80
CA ILE A 108 -21.34 0.25 -1.84
C ILE A 108 -20.04 0.84 -1.31
N VAL A 109 -19.03 -0.01 -1.17
CA VAL A 109 -17.68 0.38 -0.76
C VAL A 109 -16.72 0.09 -1.90
N GLY A 110 -15.81 1.01 -2.19
CA GLY A 110 -14.78 0.82 -3.20
C GLY A 110 -13.41 0.85 -2.54
N GLY A 111 -12.53 -0.04 -2.92
CA GLY A 111 -11.21 -0.12 -2.33
C GLY A 111 -10.27 -1.07 -3.05
N MET A 112 -9.10 -1.24 -2.47
CA MET A 112 -8.09 -2.22 -2.89
C MET A 112 -8.04 -3.36 -1.89
N ILE A 113 -7.93 -4.60 -2.38
CA ILE A 113 -7.80 -5.78 -1.54
C ILE A 113 -6.37 -5.83 -1.00
N THR A 114 -6.20 -5.67 0.32
CA THR A 114 -4.89 -5.72 0.98
C THR A 114 -4.61 -7.05 1.64
N ALA A 115 -5.65 -7.82 1.98
CA ALA A 115 -5.51 -9.18 2.50
C ALA A 115 -6.68 -10.06 2.06
N LYS A 116 -6.40 -11.36 1.90
CA LYS A 116 -7.38 -12.37 1.52
C LYS A 116 -7.14 -13.64 2.34
N THR A 117 -8.15 -14.10 3.04
CA THR A 117 -8.14 -15.38 3.76
C THR A 117 -9.26 -16.25 3.22
N ILE A 118 -8.92 -17.45 2.75
CA ILE A 118 -9.89 -18.43 2.27
C ILE A 118 -10.21 -19.40 3.43
N LYS A 119 -11.50 -19.65 3.65
CA LYS A 119 -11.98 -20.67 4.60
C LYS A 119 -12.95 -21.60 3.91
N HIS A 120 -13.08 -22.81 4.44
CA HIS A 120 -14.08 -23.77 4.01
C HIS A 120 -15.26 -23.74 4.98
N THR A 121 -16.44 -23.75 4.42
CA THR A 121 -17.69 -23.90 5.20
C THR A 121 -17.84 -25.33 5.72
N LYS A 122 -18.81 -25.57 6.58
CA LYS A 122 -19.14 -26.95 7.06
C LYS A 122 -19.50 -27.89 5.92
N THR A 123 -19.94 -27.37 4.79
CA THR A 123 -20.26 -28.13 3.56
C THR A 123 -19.10 -28.21 2.58
N ASN A 124 -17.87 -27.90 3.05
CA ASN A 124 -16.63 -27.93 2.26
C ASN A 124 -16.63 -26.99 1.03
N GLN A 125 -17.44 -25.93 1.05
CA GLN A 125 -17.42 -24.88 0.02
C GLN A 125 -16.48 -23.75 0.44
N MET A 126 -15.76 -23.16 -0.53
CA MET A 126 -14.83 -22.05 -0.29
C MET A 126 -15.58 -20.74 -0.10
N MET A 127 -15.15 -19.97 0.88
CA MET A 127 -15.53 -18.59 1.11
C MET A 127 -14.29 -17.74 1.40
N ALA A 128 -14.38 -16.44 1.20
CA ALA A 128 -13.26 -15.53 1.46
C ALA A 128 -13.62 -14.45 2.47
N PHE A 129 -12.60 -14.08 3.24
CA PHE A 129 -12.57 -12.87 4.06
C PHE A 129 -11.53 -11.95 3.43
N LEU A 130 -11.94 -10.77 3.05
CA LEU A 130 -11.08 -9.79 2.41
C LEU A 130 -10.91 -8.59 3.34
N SER A 131 -9.71 -8.02 3.38
CA SER A 131 -9.51 -6.67 3.90
C SER A 131 -9.53 -5.72 2.71
N LEU A 132 -10.52 -4.86 2.65
CA LEU A 132 -10.66 -3.84 1.62
C LEU A 132 -10.23 -2.49 2.20
N GLU A 133 -9.19 -1.90 1.62
CA GLU A 133 -8.61 -0.61 2.01
C GLU A 133 -9.02 0.47 1.01
N ASP A 134 -9.52 1.58 1.52
CA ASP A 134 -9.78 2.78 0.72
C ASP A 134 -8.85 3.93 1.11
N LEU A 135 -9.21 5.17 0.81
CA LEU A 135 -8.40 6.36 1.11
C LEU A 135 -8.40 6.76 2.59
N VAL A 136 -9.30 6.19 3.40
CA VAL A 136 -9.53 6.63 4.79
C VAL A 136 -9.44 5.51 5.82
N GLY A 137 -9.46 4.24 5.40
CA GLY A 137 -9.36 3.12 6.33
C GLY A 137 -9.50 1.76 5.69
N THR A 138 -9.92 0.77 6.48
CA THR A 138 -10.11 -0.62 6.04
C THR A 138 -11.42 -1.19 6.56
N VAL A 139 -12.02 -2.09 5.80
CA VAL A 139 -13.22 -2.84 6.19
C VAL A 139 -13.06 -4.33 5.85
N GLU A 140 -13.56 -5.21 6.71
CA GLU A 140 -13.64 -6.63 6.42
C GLU A 140 -14.84 -6.92 5.52
N VAL A 141 -14.60 -7.57 4.38
CA VAL A 141 -15.64 -8.02 3.44
C VAL A 141 -15.73 -9.55 3.50
N ILE A 142 -16.92 -10.07 3.76
CA ILE A 142 -17.20 -11.50 3.78
C ILE A 142 -17.82 -11.88 2.44
N VAL A 143 -17.16 -12.78 1.71
CA VAL A 143 -17.65 -13.29 0.42
C VAL A 143 -18.05 -14.75 0.58
N PHE A 144 -19.35 -14.99 0.59
CA PHE A 144 -19.91 -16.35 0.72
C PHE A 144 -19.66 -17.21 -0.53
N PRO A 145 -19.77 -18.54 -0.44
CA PRO A 145 -19.34 -19.46 -1.50
C PRO A 145 -19.90 -19.16 -2.88
N ARG A 146 -21.18 -18.84 -2.97
CA ARG A 146 -21.84 -18.53 -4.24
C ARG A 146 -21.21 -17.32 -4.95
N ASP A 147 -20.94 -16.27 -4.18
CA ASP A 147 -20.39 -15.02 -4.71
C ASP A 147 -18.89 -15.14 -4.89
N TYR A 148 -18.21 -15.97 -4.09
CA TYR A 148 -16.80 -16.30 -4.24
C TYR A 148 -16.54 -17.01 -5.57
N GLU A 149 -17.26 -18.06 -5.89
CA GLU A 149 -17.10 -18.80 -7.15
C GLU A 149 -17.34 -17.92 -8.38
N LYS A 150 -18.35 -17.06 -8.31
CA LYS A 150 -18.71 -16.16 -9.40
C LYS A 150 -17.67 -15.08 -9.67
N ASN A 151 -17.01 -14.58 -8.62
CA ASN A 151 -16.13 -13.42 -8.69
C ASN A 151 -14.65 -13.73 -8.40
N ARG A 152 -14.27 -15.00 -8.32
CA ARG A 152 -12.95 -15.46 -7.90
C ARG A 152 -11.77 -14.74 -8.58
N GLU A 153 -11.92 -14.41 -9.86
CA GLU A 153 -10.90 -13.75 -10.68
C GLU A 153 -10.63 -12.29 -10.24
N TYR A 154 -11.61 -11.66 -9.60
CA TYR A 154 -11.51 -10.27 -9.11
C TYR A 154 -11.01 -10.19 -7.67
N LEU A 155 -10.99 -11.32 -6.95
CA LEU A 155 -10.67 -11.39 -5.52
C LEU A 155 -9.18 -11.69 -5.26
N GLU A 156 -8.30 -11.00 -5.95
CA GLU A 156 -6.85 -11.12 -5.73
C GLU A 156 -6.30 -9.88 -5.01
N ILE A 157 -5.20 -10.06 -4.26
CA ILE A 157 -4.51 -8.95 -3.57
C ILE A 157 -4.11 -7.89 -4.60
N ASP A 158 -4.13 -6.63 -4.21
CA ASP A 158 -3.88 -5.42 -5.01
C ASP A 158 -4.93 -5.11 -6.09
N LYS A 159 -5.98 -5.93 -6.24
CA LYS A 159 -7.11 -5.59 -7.12
C LYS A 159 -7.95 -4.48 -6.50
N LYS A 160 -8.34 -3.54 -7.36
CA LYS A 160 -9.22 -2.42 -7.03
C LYS A 160 -10.64 -2.80 -7.42
N ILE A 161 -11.55 -2.88 -6.48
CA ILE A 161 -12.92 -3.35 -6.69
C ILE A 161 -13.94 -2.44 -6.01
N PHE A 162 -15.17 -2.48 -6.51
CA PHE A 162 -16.35 -2.00 -5.79
C PHE A 162 -17.16 -3.19 -5.31
N VAL A 163 -17.53 -3.18 -4.05
CA VAL A 163 -18.34 -4.23 -3.45
C VAL A 163 -19.63 -3.63 -2.97
N LYS A 164 -20.75 -4.13 -3.51
CA LYS A 164 -22.08 -3.88 -2.97
C LYS A 164 -22.41 -5.02 -2.02
N GLY A 165 -22.83 -4.70 -0.82
CA GLY A 165 -23.13 -5.70 0.18
C GLY A 165 -24.03 -5.19 1.27
N ARG A 166 -24.37 -6.08 2.19
CA ARG A 166 -25.14 -5.78 3.38
C ARG A 166 -24.24 -5.64 4.58
N VAL A 167 -24.47 -4.60 5.36
CA VAL A 167 -23.75 -4.35 6.63
C VAL A 167 -24.14 -5.43 7.65
N SER A 168 -23.14 -5.95 8.35
CA SER A 168 -23.29 -6.80 9.51
C SER A 168 -22.61 -6.14 10.69
N GLU A 169 -23.38 -5.73 11.69
CA GLU A 169 -22.89 -5.12 12.90
C GLU A 169 -22.60 -6.20 13.95
N GLU A 170 -21.45 -6.09 14.62
CA GLU A 170 -21.09 -6.89 15.79
C GLU A 170 -20.90 -5.92 16.96
N GLU A 171 -21.41 -6.26 18.13
CA GLU A 171 -21.22 -5.45 19.34
C GLU A 171 -19.73 -5.26 19.64
N GLU A 172 -19.32 -4.04 19.95
CA GLU A 172 -17.94 -3.66 20.29
C GLU A 172 -16.86 -3.95 19.24
N ARG A 173 -17.23 -4.20 18.00
CA ARG A 173 -16.33 -4.47 16.89
C ARG A 173 -16.66 -3.64 15.66
N PRO A 174 -15.69 -3.42 14.77
CA PRO A 174 -15.98 -2.83 13.48
C PRO A 174 -17.02 -3.64 12.72
N SER A 175 -17.98 -2.95 12.13
CA SER A 175 -18.98 -3.56 11.25
C SER A 175 -18.32 -4.16 10.01
N LYS A 176 -18.93 -5.21 9.46
CA LYS A 176 -18.42 -5.93 8.28
C LYS A 176 -19.38 -5.75 7.12
N LEU A 177 -18.87 -5.95 5.91
CA LEU A 177 -19.68 -5.94 4.70
C LEU A 177 -19.85 -7.38 4.18
N ILE A 178 -21.07 -7.86 4.12
CA ILE A 178 -21.41 -9.14 3.50
C ILE A 178 -21.62 -8.89 2.01
N CYS A 179 -20.71 -9.40 1.17
CA CYS A 179 -20.74 -9.21 -0.27
C CYS A 179 -22.01 -9.79 -0.91
N GLU A 180 -22.68 -9.00 -1.75
CA GLU A 180 -23.79 -9.42 -2.63
C GLU A 180 -23.41 -9.30 -4.11
N THR A 181 -22.53 -8.33 -4.48
CA THR A 181 -22.09 -8.11 -5.87
C THR A 181 -20.71 -7.41 -5.87
N ILE A 182 -19.90 -7.73 -6.85
CA ILE A 182 -18.61 -7.11 -7.14
C ILE A 182 -18.65 -6.54 -8.55
#